data_31f49c872e53e7dde6b6edd8a945f0b7
#
_entry.id   31f49c872e53e7dde6b6edd8a945f0b7
#
_cell.length_a   1.000
_cell.length_b   1.000
_cell.length_c   1.000
_cell.angle_alpha   90.00
_cell.angle_beta   90.00
_cell.angle_gamma   90.00
#
_symmetry.space_group_name_H-M   'P 1'
#
loop_
_entity.id
_entity.type
_entity.pdbx_description
1 polymer ?
#
loop_
_entity_poly.entity_id
_entity_poly.type
_entity_poly.pdbx_seq_one_letter_code
_entity_poly.pdbx_strand_id
1 'polypeptide(L)'
;ACHFEEFNQAAKVGKILQKLGYFVTINLMQISEQSEEKIISIAKMAKKNPPNVLYFADSLGGMSSNQISNIVETFRRHWHGALGIHTHNNLNNAVANSLSALDLGVTWLDSTVTGMGRGPGNAQTEYLLIELQNTKKNKLDILPLLKLIKKYFEPMLKKYKWGTNPYYYLAGKYGIHPTYIQSMIVGNFDNEEILGTIDQLKHGEGRRYNIGLVRSDFQKPMKLTEGNWLPSKKIKNKKVLILASGPKAIDYKNELEKYIKLKKPFVIALNTTVSINEKLIDVFAACHPLRLIANANLYKSLTSPLVVPISFLSHSLKKKFKNLKLLDFGIGIKENHFEFHKSGAVVPRLYALAYALSIATSG
;
A
#
# COMPACT_ATOMS: atom_id res chain seq x y z
N ALA A 1 -24.34 -2.83 -2.23
CA ALA A 1 -23.41 -2.63 -1.12
C ALA A 1 -23.61 -1.22 -0.55
N CYS A 2 -23.47 -1.05 0.76
CA CYS A 2 -23.61 0.24 1.42
C CYS A 2 -22.68 0.31 2.65
N HIS A 3 -22.35 1.52 3.08
CA HIS A 3 -21.74 1.73 4.39
C HIS A 3 -22.78 1.62 5.51
N PHE A 4 -22.33 1.49 6.75
CA PHE A 4 -23.19 1.31 7.91
C PHE A 4 -24.16 2.47 8.11
N GLU A 5 -23.71 3.70 7.87
CA GLU A 5 -24.51 4.92 7.98
C GLU A 5 -25.65 4.99 6.93
N GLU A 6 -25.48 4.32 5.80
CA GLU A 6 -26.43 4.30 4.68
C GLU A 6 -27.46 3.17 4.81
N PHE A 7 -27.29 2.25 5.75
CA PHE A 7 -28.11 1.03 5.84
C PHE A 7 -29.62 1.31 5.90
N ASN A 8 -30.05 2.30 6.68
CA ASN A 8 -31.47 2.65 6.80
C ASN A 8 -32.09 3.07 5.46
N GLN A 9 -31.36 3.82 4.67
CA GLN A 9 -31.80 4.23 3.32
C GLN A 9 -31.77 3.03 2.38
N ALA A 10 -30.73 2.21 2.39
CA ALA A 10 -30.63 1.00 1.60
C ALA A 10 -31.78 0.01 1.91
N ALA A 11 -32.14 -0.16 3.18
CA ALA A 11 -33.25 -1.03 3.59
C ALA A 11 -34.60 -0.49 3.10
N LYS A 12 -34.85 0.83 3.13
CA LYS A 12 -36.06 1.46 2.57
C LYS A 12 -36.17 1.21 1.06
N VAL A 13 -35.09 1.43 0.32
CA VAL A 13 -35.04 1.16 -1.12
C VAL A 13 -35.22 -0.33 -1.38
N GLY A 14 -34.57 -1.19 -0.61
CA GLY A 14 -34.73 -2.64 -0.68
C GLY A 14 -36.18 -3.10 -0.56
N LYS A 15 -36.92 -2.52 0.39
CA LYS A 15 -38.35 -2.79 0.56
C LYS A 15 -39.20 -2.42 -0.66
N ILE A 16 -38.87 -1.31 -1.32
CA ILE A 16 -39.55 -0.90 -2.56
C ILE A 16 -39.26 -1.91 -3.67
N LEU A 17 -38.00 -2.31 -3.84
CA LEU A 17 -37.59 -3.31 -4.83
C LEU A 17 -38.23 -4.66 -4.58
N GLN A 18 -38.34 -5.11 -3.33
CA GLN A 18 -39.03 -6.35 -2.97
C GLN A 18 -40.52 -6.33 -3.35
N LYS A 19 -41.20 -5.17 -3.16
CA LYS A 19 -42.59 -4.98 -3.60
C LYS A 19 -42.75 -5.07 -5.13
N LEU A 20 -41.69 -4.78 -5.86
CA LEU A 20 -41.62 -4.93 -7.33
C LEU A 20 -41.19 -6.35 -7.77
N GLY A 21 -41.09 -7.30 -6.83
CA GLY A 21 -40.74 -8.70 -7.11
C GLY A 21 -39.25 -9.02 -7.15
N TYR A 22 -38.36 -8.08 -6.82
CA TYR A 22 -36.93 -8.34 -6.81
C TYR A 22 -36.48 -9.09 -5.55
N PHE A 23 -35.52 -10.01 -5.71
CA PHE A 23 -34.77 -10.59 -4.60
C PHE A 23 -33.65 -9.62 -4.19
N VAL A 24 -33.72 -9.10 -2.97
CA VAL A 24 -32.85 -8.02 -2.52
C VAL A 24 -31.83 -8.49 -1.49
N THR A 25 -30.57 -8.28 -1.77
CA THR A 25 -29.47 -8.45 -0.82
C THR A 25 -28.88 -7.10 -0.45
N ILE A 26 -28.48 -6.92 0.81
CA ILE A 26 -27.78 -5.71 1.28
C ILE A 26 -26.43 -6.13 1.84
N ASN A 27 -25.35 -5.67 1.21
CA ASN A 27 -23.98 -5.96 1.62
C ASN A 27 -23.37 -4.79 2.38
N LEU A 28 -23.01 -5.01 3.65
CA LEU A 28 -22.38 -4.06 4.55
C LEU A 28 -20.87 -4.06 4.33
N MET A 29 -20.35 -2.95 3.84
CA MET A 29 -18.91 -2.79 3.58
C MET A 29 -18.13 -2.51 4.87
N GLN A 30 -16.85 -2.90 4.90
CA GLN A 30 -15.90 -2.58 5.97
C GLN A 30 -16.37 -2.99 7.36
N ILE A 31 -16.87 -4.23 7.48
CA ILE A 31 -17.36 -4.77 8.77
C ILE A 31 -16.27 -4.77 9.86
N SER A 32 -15.00 -5.00 9.47
CA SER A 32 -13.85 -5.02 10.38
C SER A 32 -13.60 -3.69 11.11
N GLU A 33 -14.16 -2.60 10.59
CA GLU A 33 -14.00 -1.25 11.13
C GLU A 33 -15.15 -0.85 12.08
N GLN A 34 -16.11 -1.75 12.30
CA GLN A 34 -17.31 -1.43 13.06
C GLN A 34 -17.25 -1.99 14.48
N SER A 35 -17.83 -1.24 15.43
CA SER A 35 -17.99 -1.73 16.80
C SER A 35 -19.14 -2.73 16.90
N GLU A 36 -19.12 -3.57 17.94
CA GLU A 36 -20.16 -4.56 18.20
C GLU A 36 -21.54 -3.89 18.33
N GLU A 37 -21.63 -2.73 19.00
CA GLU A 37 -22.88 -1.99 19.16
C GLU A 37 -23.48 -1.55 17.82
N LYS A 38 -22.63 -1.13 16.88
CA LYS A 38 -23.08 -0.77 15.52
C LYS A 38 -23.61 -2.00 14.78
N ILE A 39 -22.93 -3.14 14.85
CA ILE A 39 -23.39 -4.39 14.24
C ILE A 39 -24.73 -4.80 14.83
N ILE A 40 -24.91 -4.74 16.15
CA ILE A 40 -26.18 -5.00 16.83
C ILE A 40 -27.28 -4.02 16.36
N SER A 41 -26.96 -2.74 16.22
CA SER A 41 -27.91 -1.73 15.71
C SER A 41 -28.40 -2.08 14.32
N ILE A 42 -27.51 -2.46 13.41
CA ILE A 42 -27.87 -2.90 12.04
C ILE A 42 -28.73 -4.15 12.08
N ALA A 43 -28.36 -5.16 12.88
CA ALA A 43 -29.14 -6.38 13.01
C ALA A 43 -30.60 -6.11 13.46
N LYS A 44 -30.78 -5.18 14.42
CA LYS A 44 -32.09 -4.72 14.85
C LYS A 44 -32.86 -3.95 13.75
N MET A 45 -32.17 -3.11 12.98
CA MET A 45 -32.78 -2.38 11.84
C MET A 45 -33.16 -3.33 10.72
N ALA A 46 -32.33 -4.33 10.41
CA ALA A 46 -32.61 -5.35 9.42
C ALA A 46 -33.86 -6.16 9.79
N LYS A 47 -34.08 -6.45 11.08
CA LYS A 47 -35.30 -7.10 11.56
C LYS A 47 -36.57 -6.31 11.26
N LYS A 48 -36.50 -4.96 11.27
CA LYS A 48 -37.66 -4.09 10.97
C LYS A 48 -37.96 -4.00 9.47
N ASN A 49 -36.95 -4.00 8.63
CA ASN A 49 -37.05 -3.95 7.17
C ASN A 49 -36.12 -5.03 6.56
N PRO A 50 -36.55 -6.30 6.59
CA PRO A 50 -35.68 -7.42 6.28
C PRO A 50 -35.33 -7.47 4.78
N PRO A 51 -34.04 -7.44 4.40
CA PRO A 51 -33.63 -7.87 3.07
C PRO A 51 -33.79 -9.41 2.95
N ASN A 52 -33.79 -9.92 1.72
CA ASN A 52 -33.81 -11.38 1.53
C ASN A 52 -32.51 -12.01 2.09
N VAL A 53 -31.38 -11.32 1.92
CA VAL A 53 -30.10 -11.72 2.55
C VAL A 53 -29.38 -10.46 3.05
N LEU A 54 -28.92 -10.51 4.29
CA LEU A 54 -28.02 -9.50 4.84
C LEU A 54 -26.58 -10.01 4.69
N TYR A 55 -25.77 -9.30 3.92
CA TYR A 55 -24.35 -9.60 3.73
C TYR A 55 -23.45 -8.71 4.58
N PHE A 56 -22.27 -9.22 4.90
CA PHE A 56 -21.16 -8.43 5.41
C PHE A 56 -19.88 -8.72 4.65
N ALA A 57 -19.03 -7.72 4.50
CA ALA A 57 -17.82 -7.84 3.72
C ALA A 57 -16.55 -7.60 4.54
N ASP A 58 -15.58 -8.52 4.44
CA ASP A 58 -14.18 -8.28 4.79
C ASP A 58 -13.51 -7.45 3.68
N SER A 59 -13.81 -6.15 3.66
CA SER A 59 -13.39 -5.24 2.58
C SER A 59 -11.88 -5.02 2.54
N LEU A 60 -11.19 -5.21 3.65
CA LEU A 60 -9.74 -5.07 3.75
C LEU A 60 -9.00 -6.40 3.59
N GLY A 61 -9.75 -7.52 3.57
CA GLY A 61 -9.19 -8.88 3.44
C GLY A 61 -8.22 -9.24 4.56
N GLY A 62 -8.38 -8.62 5.73
CA GLY A 62 -7.48 -8.71 6.88
C GLY A 62 -8.04 -9.48 8.08
N MET A 63 -9.22 -10.05 7.97
CA MET A 63 -9.87 -10.72 9.09
C MET A 63 -9.38 -12.16 9.27
N SER A 64 -9.33 -12.58 10.53
CA SER A 64 -9.15 -13.97 10.93
C SER A 64 -10.51 -14.69 11.06
N SER A 65 -10.49 -16.03 11.03
CA SER A 65 -11.70 -16.83 11.24
C SER A 65 -12.38 -16.54 12.59
N ASN A 66 -11.62 -16.29 13.65
CA ASN A 66 -12.18 -15.90 14.95
C ASN A 66 -12.94 -14.57 14.89
N GLN A 67 -12.43 -13.60 14.15
CA GLN A 67 -13.13 -12.32 13.94
C GLN A 67 -14.42 -12.51 13.14
N ILE A 68 -14.41 -13.37 12.12
CA ILE A 68 -15.61 -13.76 11.36
C ILE A 68 -16.63 -14.40 12.30
N SER A 69 -16.20 -15.33 13.17
CA SER A 69 -17.08 -16.00 14.13
C SER A 69 -17.76 -15.00 15.05
N ASN A 70 -17.02 -14.10 15.64
CA ASN A 70 -17.55 -13.06 16.53
C ASN A 70 -18.61 -12.17 15.83
N ILE A 71 -18.37 -11.83 14.55
CA ILE A 71 -19.32 -11.03 13.77
C ILE A 71 -20.61 -11.80 13.50
N VAL A 72 -20.51 -13.07 13.08
CA VAL A 72 -21.68 -13.91 12.83
C VAL A 72 -22.50 -14.08 14.10
N GLU A 73 -21.87 -14.40 15.22
CA GLU A 73 -22.52 -14.52 16.52
C GLU A 73 -23.21 -13.21 16.94
N THR A 74 -22.55 -12.06 16.72
CA THR A 74 -23.11 -10.74 17.04
C THR A 74 -24.37 -10.48 16.20
N PHE A 75 -24.35 -10.78 14.88
CA PHE A 75 -25.54 -10.66 14.06
C PHE A 75 -26.65 -11.60 14.55
N ARG A 76 -26.32 -12.88 14.87
CA ARG A 76 -27.30 -13.91 15.27
C ARG A 76 -28.05 -13.60 16.56
N ARG A 77 -27.53 -12.74 17.42
CA ARG A 77 -28.25 -12.26 18.63
C ARG A 77 -29.55 -11.52 18.28
N HIS A 78 -29.65 -10.91 17.12
CA HIS A 78 -30.77 -10.06 16.74
C HIS A 78 -31.32 -10.27 15.33
N TRP A 79 -30.54 -10.91 14.44
CA TRP A 79 -30.91 -11.21 13.06
C TRP A 79 -30.92 -12.72 12.81
N HIS A 80 -32.11 -13.27 12.53
CA HIS A 80 -32.31 -14.71 12.28
C HIS A 80 -32.61 -15.01 10.81
N GLY A 81 -32.63 -14.01 9.92
CA GLY A 81 -32.76 -14.19 8.48
C GLY A 81 -31.48 -14.73 7.83
N ALA A 82 -31.52 -14.89 6.52
CA ALA A 82 -30.36 -15.33 5.76
C ALA A 82 -29.18 -14.36 5.90
N LEU A 83 -27.99 -14.89 6.18
CA LEU A 83 -26.72 -14.15 6.20
C LEU A 83 -25.86 -14.58 5.01
N GLY A 84 -25.14 -13.62 4.46
CA GLY A 84 -24.11 -13.81 3.44
C GLY A 84 -22.78 -13.20 3.84
N ILE A 85 -21.71 -13.70 3.25
CA ILE A 85 -20.36 -13.20 3.45
C ILE A 85 -19.65 -12.93 2.12
N HIS A 86 -18.95 -11.80 2.04
CA HIS A 86 -18.06 -11.43 0.94
C HIS A 86 -16.65 -11.22 1.47
N THR A 87 -15.69 -12.02 1.01
CA THR A 87 -14.31 -11.99 1.54
C THR A 87 -13.31 -11.62 0.46
N HIS A 88 -12.46 -10.63 0.74
CA HIS A 88 -11.25 -10.36 -0.05
C HIS A 88 -10.08 -11.22 0.44
N ASN A 89 -9.12 -11.46 -0.46
CA ASN A 89 -8.07 -12.47 -0.24
C ASN A 89 -6.68 -11.87 0.08
N ASN A 90 -6.61 -10.73 0.77
CA ASN A 90 -5.34 -10.08 1.10
C ASN A 90 -4.40 -11.02 1.88
N LEU A 91 -4.90 -11.67 2.92
CA LEU A 91 -4.14 -12.58 3.78
C LEU A 91 -4.23 -14.06 3.38
N ASN A 92 -4.76 -14.37 2.18
CA ASN A 92 -5.07 -15.74 1.76
C ASN A 92 -6.10 -16.48 2.65
N ASN A 93 -6.90 -15.76 3.41
CA ASN A 93 -7.89 -16.32 4.32
C ASN A 93 -9.31 -16.35 3.74
N ALA A 94 -9.54 -15.88 2.51
CA ALA A 94 -10.89 -15.68 2.01
C ALA A 94 -11.72 -16.98 1.97
N VAL A 95 -11.14 -18.07 1.52
CA VAL A 95 -11.80 -19.39 1.51
C VAL A 95 -12.05 -19.88 2.93
N ALA A 96 -11.02 -19.88 3.79
CA ALA A 96 -11.13 -20.33 5.19
C ALA A 96 -12.17 -19.51 5.98
N ASN A 97 -12.19 -18.18 5.78
CA ASN A 97 -13.17 -17.29 6.41
C ASN A 97 -14.60 -17.58 5.93
N SER A 98 -14.78 -17.86 4.63
CA SER A 98 -16.08 -18.22 4.07
C SER A 98 -16.60 -19.56 4.64
N LEU A 99 -15.73 -20.56 4.78
CA LEU A 99 -16.06 -21.85 5.38
C LEU A 99 -16.36 -21.73 6.87
N SER A 100 -15.57 -20.98 7.63
CA SER A 100 -15.85 -20.70 9.04
C SER A 100 -17.20 -20.00 9.23
N ALA A 101 -17.57 -19.09 8.33
CA ALA A 101 -18.89 -18.46 8.37
C ALA A 101 -20.02 -19.47 8.07
N LEU A 102 -19.80 -20.38 7.12
CA LEU A 102 -20.76 -21.45 6.79
C LEU A 102 -21.04 -22.35 7.98
N ASP A 103 -20.00 -22.77 8.72
CA ASP A 103 -20.12 -23.61 9.93
C ASP A 103 -20.96 -22.93 11.02
N LEU A 104 -21.04 -21.60 11.01
CA LEU A 104 -21.85 -20.79 11.93
C LEU A 104 -23.21 -20.40 11.37
N GLY A 105 -23.64 -21.06 10.28
CA GLY A 105 -24.98 -20.89 9.71
C GLY A 105 -25.12 -19.69 8.76
N VAL A 106 -24.04 -19.14 8.22
CA VAL A 106 -24.09 -18.29 7.02
C VAL A 106 -24.39 -19.15 5.81
N THR A 107 -25.38 -18.76 4.99
CA THR A 107 -25.90 -19.62 3.91
C THR A 107 -25.57 -19.11 2.51
N TRP A 108 -25.02 -17.90 2.41
CA TRP A 108 -24.64 -17.26 1.15
C TRP A 108 -23.16 -16.91 1.18
N LEU A 109 -22.39 -17.49 0.27
CA LEU A 109 -20.94 -17.26 0.16
C LEU A 109 -20.64 -16.67 -1.21
N ASP A 110 -20.05 -15.47 -1.24
CA ASP A 110 -19.59 -14.85 -2.48
C ASP A 110 -18.24 -15.42 -2.88
N SER A 111 -18.11 -15.77 -4.15
CA SER A 111 -16.83 -16.22 -4.71
C SER A 111 -16.71 -15.83 -6.18
N THR A 112 -15.49 -15.85 -6.68
CA THR A 112 -15.22 -15.65 -8.11
C THR A 112 -14.23 -16.70 -8.60
N VAL A 113 -14.38 -17.10 -9.87
CA VAL A 113 -13.50 -18.09 -10.49
C VAL A 113 -12.05 -17.56 -10.46
N THR A 114 -11.11 -18.36 -9.96
CA THR A 114 -9.71 -18.01 -9.70
C THR A 114 -9.53 -16.79 -8.78
N GLY A 115 -10.54 -16.47 -7.98
CA GLY A 115 -10.53 -15.27 -7.15
C GLY A 115 -10.54 -13.97 -7.96
N MET A 116 -11.03 -13.98 -9.21
CA MET A 116 -11.00 -12.79 -10.07
C MET A 116 -11.66 -11.59 -9.39
N GLY A 117 -10.90 -10.52 -9.24
CA GLY A 117 -11.38 -9.31 -8.59
C GLY A 117 -10.32 -8.20 -8.55
N ARG A 118 -10.65 -7.11 -7.88
CA ARG A 118 -9.71 -6.01 -7.70
C ARG A 118 -8.55 -6.45 -6.78
N GLY A 119 -7.32 -6.11 -7.18
CA GLY A 119 -6.12 -6.27 -6.36
C GLY A 119 -5.91 -7.69 -5.87
N PRO A 120 -6.06 -7.97 -4.56
CA PRO A 120 -5.80 -9.28 -3.97
C PRO A 120 -6.84 -10.34 -4.37
N GLY A 121 -7.95 -9.92 -5.01
CA GLY A 121 -9.03 -10.83 -5.40
C GLY A 121 -9.96 -11.20 -4.24
N ASN A 122 -10.79 -12.21 -4.50
CA ASN A 122 -11.85 -12.70 -3.63
C ASN A 122 -11.62 -14.18 -3.27
N ALA A 123 -12.54 -14.78 -2.50
CA ALA A 123 -12.59 -16.22 -2.33
C ALA A 123 -12.70 -16.93 -3.70
N GLN A 124 -11.91 -17.99 -3.89
CA GLN A 124 -11.88 -18.74 -5.14
C GLN A 124 -13.03 -19.74 -5.19
N THR A 125 -13.83 -19.68 -6.27
CA THR A 125 -14.99 -20.57 -6.47
C THR A 125 -14.58 -22.03 -6.50
N GLU A 126 -13.51 -22.36 -7.22
CA GLU A 126 -13.01 -23.73 -7.35
C GLU A 126 -12.62 -24.33 -5.99
N TYR A 127 -12.01 -23.58 -5.11
CA TYR A 127 -11.60 -24.06 -3.79
C TYR A 127 -12.81 -24.23 -2.86
N LEU A 128 -13.73 -23.27 -2.84
CA LEU A 128 -14.97 -23.43 -2.09
C LEU A 128 -15.78 -24.65 -2.55
N LEU A 129 -15.87 -24.90 -3.85
CA LEU A 129 -16.59 -26.07 -4.38
C LEU A 129 -15.90 -27.39 -3.99
N ILE A 130 -14.56 -27.45 -3.99
CA ILE A 130 -13.79 -28.63 -3.55
C ILE A 130 -14.07 -28.90 -2.07
N GLU A 131 -13.98 -27.90 -1.22
CA GLU A 131 -14.24 -28.05 0.22
C GLU A 131 -15.70 -28.46 0.50
N LEU A 132 -16.66 -27.88 -0.23
CA LEU A 132 -18.08 -28.20 -0.08
C LEU A 132 -18.48 -29.58 -0.60
N GLN A 133 -17.68 -30.21 -1.47
CA GLN A 133 -17.94 -31.61 -1.91
C GLN A 133 -17.96 -32.58 -0.75
N ASN A 134 -17.12 -32.35 0.28
CA ASN A 134 -17.02 -33.22 1.44
C ASN A 134 -18.19 -33.04 2.44
N THR A 135 -18.90 -31.90 2.35
CA THR A 135 -19.95 -31.52 3.31
C THR A 135 -21.37 -31.80 2.81
N LYS A 136 -21.59 -31.98 1.51
CA LYS A 136 -22.89 -32.21 0.90
C LYS A 136 -22.98 -33.60 0.21
N LYS A 137 -24.14 -34.29 0.36
CA LYS A 137 -24.42 -35.56 -0.31
C LYS A 137 -24.42 -35.51 -1.86
N ASN A 138 -24.34 -34.32 -2.45
CA ASN A 138 -24.28 -34.13 -3.89
C ASN A 138 -22.83 -34.02 -4.36
N LYS A 139 -22.37 -34.99 -5.14
CA LYS A 139 -21.09 -34.94 -5.84
C LYS A 139 -21.18 -33.86 -6.92
N LEU A 140 -20.52 -32.71 -6.67
CA LEU A 140 -20.35 -31.69 -7.69
C LEU A 140 -19.26 -32.14 -8.66
N ASP A 141 -19.56 -32.21 -9.96
CA ASP A 141 -18.52 -32.39 -10.97
C ASP A 141 -17.75 -31.07 -11.18
N ILE A 142 -16.54 -31.03 -10.70
CA ILE A 142 -15.67 -29.85 -10.81
C ILE A 142 -14.93 -29.79 -12.16
N LEU A 143 -14.91 -30.86 -12.93
CA LEU A 143 -14.15 -30.94 -14.18
C LEU A 143 -14.53 -29.86 -15.21
N PRO A 144 -15.81 -29.52 -15.42
CA PRO A 144 -16.20 -28.43 -16.32
C PRO A 144 -15.60 -27.08 -15.88
N LEU A 145 -15.59 -26.81 -14.55
CA LEU A 145 -14.98 -25.57 -14.01
C LEU A 145 -13.47 -25.53 -14.23
N LEU A 146 -12.77 -26.64 -13.99
CA LEU A 146 -11.33 -26.71 -14.23
C LEU A 146 -10.96 -26.52 -15.71
N LYS A 147 -11.76 -27.07 -16.63
CA LYS A 147 -11.61 -26.82 -18.08
C LYS A 147 -11.83 -25.35 -18.42
N LEU A 148 -12.84 -24.71 -17.82
CA LEU A 148 -13.12 -23.28 -17.99
C LEU A 148 -11.96 -22.43 -17.47
N ILE A 149 -11.44 -22.74 -16.28
CA ILE A 149 -10.29 -22.05 -15.67
C ILE A 149 -9.09 -22.09 -16.61
N LYS A 150 -8.69 -23.29 -17.03
CA LYS A 150 -7.52 -23.48 -17.91
C LYS A 150 -7.66 -22.72 -19.23
N LYS A 151 -8.84 -22.74 -19.83
CA LYS A 151 -9.08 -22.14 -21.15
C LYS A 151 -9.17 -20.62 -21.13
N TYR A 152 -9.79 -20.04 -20.11
CA TYR A 152 -10.15 -18.62 -20.09
C TYR A 152 -9.54 -17.85 -18.93
N PHE A 153 -9.60 -18.37 -17.71
CA PHE A 153 -9.24 -17.62 -16.51
C PHE A 153 -7.73 -17.56 -16.27
N GLU A 154 -6.98 -18.62 -16.52
CA GLU A 154 -5.52 -18.60 -16.42
C GLU A 154 -4.87 -17.58 -17.39
N PRO A 155 -5.26 -17.51 -18.69
CA PRO A 155 -4.77 -16.44 -19.56
C PRO A 155 -5.13 -15.04 -19.11
N MET A 156 -6.36 -14.85 -18.58
CA MET A 156 -6.79 -13.57 -18.01
C MET A 156 -6.01 -13.22 -16.75
N LEU A 157 -5.83 -14.17 -15.83
CA LEU A 157 -5.03 -14.00 -14.62
C LEU A 157 -3.60 -13.56 -14.94
N LYS A 158 -2.98 -14.22 -15.92
CA LYS A 158 -1.63 -13.85 -16.39
C LYS A 158 -1.58 -12.42 -16.96
N LYS A 159 -2.64 -12.01 -17.67
CA LYS A 159 -2.72 -10.68 -18.31
C LYS A 159 -3.03 -9.59 -17.30
N TYR A 160 -4.02 -9.78 -16.43
CA TYR A 160 -4.56 -8.74 -15.54
C TYR A 160 -3.99 -8.80 -14.12
N LYS A 161 -3.35 -9.90 -13.73
CA LYS A 161 -2.56 -10.06 -12.50
C LYS A 161 -3.34 -9.74 -11.21
N TRP A 162 -4.58 -10.22 -11.08
CA TRP A 162 -5.24 -10.21 -9.76
C TRP A 162 -4.69 -11.31 -8.87
N GLY A 163 -4.98 -11.23 -7.59
CA GLY A 163 -4.51 -12.17 -6.58
C GLY A 163 -3.57 -11.52 -5.58
N THR A 164 -3.39 -12.17 -4.44
CA THR A 164 -2.55 -11.64 -3.38
C THR A 164 -1.06 -11.70 -3.75
N ASN A 165 -0.30 -10.82 -3.14
CA ASN A 165 1.16 -10.76 -3.18
C ASN A 165 1.65 -10.20 -1.84
N PRO A 166 2.98 -10.16 -1.57
CA PRO A 166 3.50 -9.65 -0.31
C PRO A 166 3.01 -8.25 0.08
N TYR A 167 2.77 -7.35 -0.88
CA TYR A 167 2.29 -6.00 -0.60
C TYR A 167 0.81 -5.98 -0.21
N TYR A 168 -0.04 -6.76 -0.90
CA TYR A 168 -1.43 -6.92 -0.49
C TYR A 168 -1.54 -7.63 0.85
N TYR A 169 -0.66 -8.58 1.13
CA TYR A 169 -0.59 -9.24 2.44
C TYR A 169 -0.26 -8.25 3.55
N LEU A 170 0.76 -7.39 3.37
CA LEU A 170 1.10 -6.32 4.31
C LEU A 170 -0.06 -5.33 4.47
N ALA A 171 -0.72 -4.95 3.37
CA ALA A 171 -1.89 -4.08 3.43
C ALA A 171 -3.00 -4.68 4.28
N GLY A 172 -3.37 -5.95 4.07
CA GLY A 172 -4.35 -6.67 4.90
C GLY A 172 -3.95 -6.71 6.37
N LYS A 173 -2.67 -7.05 6.64
CA LYS A 173 -2.13 -7.10 8.01
C LYS A 173 -2.21 -5.78 8.77
N TYR A 174 -2.05 -4.65 8.07
CA TYR A 174 -2.07 -3.32 8.68
C TYR A 174 -3.38 -2.56 8.48
N GLY A 175 -4.42 -3.20 7.94
CA GLY A 175 -5.71 -2.58 7.69
C GLY A 175 -5.65 -1.45 6.65
N ILE A 176 -4.78 -1.58 5.65
CA ILE A 176 -4.61 -0.61 4.56
C ILE A 176 -5.51 -1.02 3.38
N HIS A 177 -6.27 -0.06 2.88
CA HIS A 177 -7.16 -0.30 1.75
C HIS A 177 -6.38 -0.77 0.49
N PRO A 178 -6.74 -1.92 -0.13
CA PRO A 178 -5.93 -2.56 -1.18
C PRO A 178 -5.74 -1.70 -2.43
N THR A 179 -6.59 -0.70 -2.65
CA THR A 179 -6.45 0.23 -3.79
C THR A 179 -5.16 1.05 -3.72
N TYR A 180 -4.60 1.28 -2.53
CA TYR A 180 -3.28 1.92 -2.41
C TYR A 180 -2.22 1.10 -3.12
N ILE A 181 -2.13 -0.18 -2.78
CA ILE A 181 -1.18 -1.11 -3.41
C ILE A 181 -1.42 -1.22 -4.91
N GLN A 182 -2.67 -1.38 -5.31
CA GLN A 182 -3.04 -1.47 -6.72
C GLN A 182 -2.60 -0.24 -7.52
N SER A 183 -2.84 0.97 -6.99
CA SER A 183 -2.45 2.22 -7.65
C SER A 183 -0.94 2.36 -7.79
N MET A 184 -0.18 1.91 -6.79
CA MET A 184 1.28 1.94 -6.83
C MET A 184 1.84 0.92 -7.84
N ILE A 185 1.31 -0.31 -7.86
CA ILE A 185 1.73 -1.33 -8.84
C ILE A 185 1.43 -0.87 -10.27
N VAL A 186 0.24 -0.32 -10.54
CA VAL A 186 -0.14 0.22 -11.86
C VAL A 186 0.71 1.44 -12.20
N GLY A 187 1.07 2.26 -11.23
CA GLY A 187 1.96 3.42 -11.39
C GLY A 187 3.45 3.08 -11.53
N ASN A 188 3.82 1.77 -11.55
CA ASN A 188 5.20 1.29 -11.61
C ASN A 188 6.10 1.86 -10.50
N PHE A 189 5.56 2.01 -9.29
CA PHE A 189 6.34 2.36 -8.11
C PHE A 189 7.32 1.23 -7.78
N ASP A 190 8.52 1.57 -7.32
CA ASP A 190 9.49 0.56 -6.91
C ASP A 190 9.14 -0.02 -5.52
N ASN A 191 9.85 -1.10 -5.15
CA ASN A 191 9.58 -1.82 -3.91
C ASN A 191 9.76 -0.94 -2.66
N GLU A 192 10.75 -0.04 -2.68
CA GLU A 192 11.04 0.86 -1.54
C GLU A 192 9.94 1.92 -1.39
N GLU A 193 9.42 2.42 -2.50
CA GLU A 193 8.30 3.36 -2.52
C GLU A 193 7.00 2.72 -1.98
N ILE A 194 6.72 1.48 -2.40
CA ILE A 194 5.55 0.75 -1.91
C ILE A 194 5.67 0.49 -0.40
N LEU A 195 6.82 -0.01 0.06
CA LEU A 195 7.05 -0.29 1.48
C LEU A 195 7.03 0.99 2.32
N GLY A 196 7.61 2.09 1.82
CA GLY A 196 7.56 3.39 2.48
C GLY A 196 6.14 3.93 2.63
N THR A 197 5.30 3.75 1.61
CA THR A 197 3.88 4.14 1.67
C THR A 197 3.11 3.26 2.67
N ILE A 198 3.36 1.95 2.69
CA ILE A 198 2.77 1.05 3.69
C ILE A 198 3.17 1.48 5.10
N ASP A 199 4.46 1.82 5.33
CA ASP A 199 4.95 2.29 6.64
C ASP A 199 4.27 3.60 7.08
N GLN A 200 3.99 4.50 6.16
CA GLN A 200 3.24 5.71 6.44
C GLN A 200 1.77 5.42 6.79
N LEU A 201 1.12 4.54 6.02
CA LEU A 201 -0.32 4.30 6.13
C LEU A 201 -0.73 3.35 7.27
N LYS A 202 0.20 2.53 7.79
CA LYS A 202 -0.11 1.51 8.81
C LYS A 202 -0.60 2.05 10.16
N HIS A 203 -0.47 3.35 10.40
CA HIS A 203 -0.90 4.00 11.65
C HIS A 203 -2.36 4.49 11.62
N GLY A 204 -3.17 4.01 10.66
CA GLY A 204 -4.61 4.23 10.59
C GLY A 204 -5.09 5.12 9.46
N GLU A 205 -4.21 5.87 8.80
CA GLU A 205 -4.57 6.74 7.66
C GLU A 205 -4.94 5.95 6.39
N GLY A 206 -4.51 4.69 6.31
CA GLY A 206 -4.73 3.81 5.16
C GLY A 206 -6.08 3.10 5.08
N ARG A 207 -6.94 3.18 6.09
CA ARG A 207 -8.19 2.42 6.17
C ARG A 207 -9.22 2.82 5.11
N ARG A 208 -9.32 4.10 4.79
CA ARG A 208 -10.12 4.62 3.69
C ARG A 208 -9.22 5.08 2.57
N TYR A 209 -9.55 4.72 1.33
CA TYR A 209 -8.75 5.14 0.19
C TYR A 209 -8.90 6.64 -0.05
N ASN A 210 -7.77 7.35 0.01
CA ASN A 210 -7.64 8.74 -0.38
C ASN A 210 -6.55 8.86 -1.43
N ILE A 211 -6.92 9.19 -2.65
CA ILE A 211 -6.00 9.31 -3.78
C ILE A 211 -4.90 10.36 -3.54
N GLY A 212 -5.17 11.37 -2.74
CA GLY A 212 -4.20 12.38 -2.34
C GLY A 212 -3.03 11.85 -1.54
N LEU A 213 -3.20 10.70 -0.84
CA LEU A 213 -2.13 10.03 -0.08
C LEU A 213 -1.23 9.15 -0.97
N VAL A 214 -1.69 8.74 -2.16
CA VAL A 214 -0.89 7.91 -3.12
C VAL A 214 -0.34 8.75 -4.25
N ARG A 215 -1.16 9.63 -4.78
CA ARG A 215 -0.70 10.77 -5.55
C ARG A 215 -0.15 11.80 -4.57
N SER A 216 0.85 11.36 -3.79
CA SER A 216 1.66 12.33 -3.10
C SER A 216 2.08 13.34 -4.16
N ASP A 217 1.96 14.60 -3.85
CA ASP A 217 2.26 15.74 -4.72
C ASP A 217 3.68 15.75 -5.28
N PHE A 218 4.43 14.65 -5.10
CA PHE A 218 5.82 14.43 -5.48
C PHE A 218 6.06 14.24 -6.99
N GLN A 219 4.99 14.10 -7.80
CA GLN A 219 5.08 14.11 -9.25
C GLN A 219 4.34 15.30 -9.87
N LYS A 220 3.59 16.09 -9.07
CA LYS A 220 3.00 17.32 -9.56
C LYS A 220 4.06 18.42 -9.69
N PRO A 221 3.91 19.33 -10.66
CA PRO A 221 4.73 20.52 -10.72
C PRO A 221 4.72 21.25 -9.38
N MET A 222 5.88 21.48 -8.80
CA MET A 222 6.04 22.13 -7.52
C MET A 222 7.07 23.25 -7.62
N LYS A 223 6.71 24.43 -7.13
CA LYS A 223 7.65 25.56 -7.08
C LYS A 223 8.85 25.21 -6.20
N LEU A 224 10.02 25.70 -6.59
CA LEU A 224 11.23 25.58 -5.78
C LEU A 224 10.98 26.18 -4.40
N THR A 225 11.27 25.38 -3.37
CA THR A 225 11.47 25.88 -2.01
C THR A 225 12.97 25.84 -1.75
N GLU A 226 13.61 26.98 -1.68
CA GLU A 226 15.03 27.06 -1.42
C GLU A 226 15.38 26.61 -0.01
N GLY A 227 16.53 25.93 0.14
CA GLY A 227 17.07 25.54 1.42
C GLY A 227 17.98 26.60 2.03
N ASN A 228 18.61 26.25 3.13
CA ASN A 228 19.56 27.16 3.82
C ASN A 228 21.03 26.74 3.70
N TRP A 229 21.32 25.58 3.10
CA TRP A 229 22.68 25.11 2.88
C TRP A 229 23.18 25.49 1.49
N LEU A 230 24.39 26.07 1.46
CA LEU A 230 25.07 26.48 0.24
C LEU A 230 26.20 25.51 -0.09
N PRO A 231 26.07 24.63 -1.10
CA PRO A 231 27.10 23.68 -1.51
C PRO A 231 28.44 24.35 -1.84
N SER A 232 28.42 25.54 -2.48
CA SER A 232 29.61 26.32 -2.86
C SER A 232 30.61 26.55 -1.71
N LYS A 233 30.13 26.62 -0.47
CA LYS A 233 31.04 26.78 0.71
C LYS A 233 31.92 25.54 0.96
N LYS A 234 31.59 24.39 0.39
CA LYS A 234 32.28 23.10 0.61
C LYS A 234 32.90 22.51 -0.65
N ILE A 235 32.30 22.73 -1.82
CA ILE A 235 32.68 22.06 -3.06
C ILE A 235 33.27 22.98 -4.14
N LYS A 236 33.32 24.31 -3.91
CA LYS A 236 33.93 25.24 -4.85
C LYS A 236 35.36 24.81 -5.20
N ASN A 237 35.65 24.73 -6.50
CA ASN A 237 36.94 24.33 -7.05
C ASN A 237 37.38 22.89 -6.69
N LYS A 238 36.47 22.02 -6.24
CA LYS A 238 36.76 20.61 -6.01
C LYS A 238 36.17 19.72 -7.10
N LYS A 239 36.84 18.59 -7.36
CA LYS A 239 36.19 17.49 -8.10
C LYS A 239 35.13 16.89 -7.21
N VAL A 240 33.97 16.56 -7.77
CA VAL A 240 32.86 15.87 -7.07
C VAL A 240 32.78 14.44 -7.57
N LEU A 241 32.73 13.50 -6.65
CA LEU A 241 32.46 12.09 -6.93
C LEU A 241 31.08 11.72 -6.40
N ILE A 242 30.19 11.30 -7.30
CA ILE A 242 28.84 10.83 -6.93
C ILE A 242 28.85 9.29 -6.92
N LEU A 243 28.57 8.70 -5.76
CA LEU A 243 28.46 7.25 -5.58
C LEU A 243 26.99 6.84 -5.64
N ALA A 244 26.63 6.13 -6.70
CA ALA A 244 25.30 5.55 -6.86
C ALA A 244 25.23 4.10 -6.36
N SER A 245 24.02 3.56 -6.16
CA SER A 245 23.74 2.21 -5.64
C SER A 245 23.93 1.08 -6.68
N GLY A 246 24.72 1.29 -7.71
CA GLY A 246 25.00 0.26 -8.72
C GLY A 246 25.79 -0.91 -8.11
N PRO A 247 25.49 -2.17 -8.48
CA PRO A 247 26.09 -3.36 -7.87
C PRO A 247 27.61 -3.40 -8.05
N LYS A 248 28.14 -2.91 -9.15
CA LYS A 248 29.59 -2.88 -9.43
C LYS A 248 30.41 -1.94 -8.55
N ALA A 249 29.82 -0.98 -7.86
CA ALA A 249 30.56 -0.08 -6.98
C ALA A 249 31.23 -0.84 -5.82
N ILE A 250 30.66 -1.94 -5.39
CA ILE A 250 31.21 -2.81 -4.34
C ILE A 250 32.45 -3.57 -4.87
N ASP A 251 32.42 -4.02 -6.12
CA ASP A 251 33.52 -4.78 -6.75
C ASP A 251 34.79 -3.93 -6.88
N TYR A 252 34.64 -2.62 -7.06
CA TYR A 252 35.76 -1.65 -7.18
C TYR A 252 35.99 -0.84 -5.90
N LYS A 253 35.61 -1.35 -4.74
CA LYS A 253 35.73 -0.64 -3.47
C LYS A 253 37.15 -0.14 -3.19
N ASN A 254 38.13 -1.01 -3.33
CA ASN A 254 39.53 -0.69 -2.99
C ASN A 254 40.09 0.40 -3.92
N GLU A 255 39.81 0.33 -5.20
CA GLU A 255 40.20 1.31 -6.20
C GLU A 255 39.56 2.67 -5.96
N LEU A 256 38.26 2.67 -5.64
CA LEU A 256 37.52 3.88 -5.28
C LEU A 256 38.08 4.54 -4.03
N GLU A 257 38.32 3.78 -2.97
CA GLU A 257 38.92 4.31 -1.74
C GLU A 257 40.34 4.85 -1.95
N LYS A 258 41.17 4.16 -2.77
CA LYS A 258 42.51 4.62 -3.15
C LYS A 258 42.42 5.91 -3.95
N TYR A 259 41.49 6.01 -4.92
CA TYR A 259 41.25 7.22 -5.70
C TYR A 259 40.85 8.41 -4.80
N ILE A 260 39.89 8.19 -3.88
CA ILE A 260 39.39 9.21 -2.99
C ILE A 260 40.52 9.75 -2.08
N LYS A 261 41.34 8.87 -1.50
CA LYS A 261 42.46 9.25 -0.63
C LYS A 261 43.51 10.05 -1.41
N LEU A 262 43.77 9.66 -2.67
CA LEU A 262 44.80 10.32 -3.51
C LEU A 262 44.32 11.66 -4.08
N LYS A 263 43.09 11.69 -4.64
CA LYS A 263 42.58 12.88 -5.37
C LYS A 263 41.73 13.81 -4.51
N LYS A 264 41.29 13.37 -3.34
CA LYS A 264 40.52 14.13 -2.35
C LYS A 264 39.28 14.85 -2.97
N PRO A 265 38.46 14.15 -3.82
CA PRO A 265 37.24 14.75 -4.32
C PRO A 265 36.26 14.99 -3.18
N PHE A 266 35.26 15.85 -3.39
CA PHE A 266 34.09 15.88 -2.52
C PHE A 266 33.15 14.71 -2.88
N VAL A 267 32.84 13.86 -1.90
CA VAL A 267 32.14 12.60 -2.14
C VAL A 267 30.68 12.70 -1.71
N ILE A 268 29.77 12.55 -2.64
CA ILE A 268 28.30 12.50 -2.42
C ILE A 268 27.82 11.06 -2.64
N ALA A 269 27.30 10.41 -1.61
CA ALA A 269 26.66 9.10 -1.74
C ALA A 269 25.13 9.24 -1.87
N LEU A 270 24.52 8.46 -2.75
CA LEU A 270 23.08 8.52 -2.99
C LEU A 270 22.31 7.66 -1.99
N ASN A 271 21.26 8.23 -1.39
CA ASN A 271 20.40 7.56 -0.42
C ASN A 271 21.21 7.00 0.76
N THR A 272 21.13 5.69 1.02
CA THR A 272 21.85 4.97 2.09
C THR A 272 22.97 4.09 1.52
N THR A 273 23.43 4.37 0.31
CA THR A 273 24.45 3.54 -0.35
C THR A 273 25.81 3.69 0.31
N VAL A 274 26.33 2.63 0.88
CA VAL A 274 27.66 2.55 1.48
C VAL A 274 28.44 1.44 0.78
N SER A 275 29.01 1.75 -0.39
CA SER A 275 29.88 0.82 -1.13
C SER A 275 31.36 0.94 -0.73
N ILE A 276 31.71 1.96 0.06
CA ILE A 276 33.07 2.26 0.55
C ILE A 276 33.04 2.56 2.05
N ASN A 277 34.20 2.78 2.66
CA ASN A 277 34.26 3.24 4.05
C ASN A 277 33.54 4.58 4.20
N GLU A 278 32.53 4.63 5.07
CA GLU A 278 31.67 5.82 5.28
C GLU A 278 32.45 7.08 5.67
N LYS A 279 33.56 6.94 6.36
CA LYS A 279 34.47 8.06 6.69
C LYS A 279 35.03 8.78 5.47
N LEU A 280 34.96 8.19 4.29
CA LEU A 280 35.35 8.79 3.02
C LEU A 280 34.21 9.49 2.29
N ILE A 281 33.00 9.49 2.84
CA ILE A 281 31.81 10.13 2.30
C ILE A 281 31.61 11.45 3.01
N ASP A 282 31.60 12.54 2.25
CA ASP A 282 31.39 13.88 2.80
C ASP A 282 29.95 14.15 3.15
N VAL A 283 29.03 13.71 2.28
CA VAL A 283 27.57 13.83 2.49
C VAL A 283 26.81 12.68 1.81
N PHE A 284 25.67 12.35 2.39
CA PHE A 284 24.63 11.58 1.71
C PHE A 284 23.61 12.54 1.09
N ALA A 285 23.02 12.19 -0.05
CA ALA A 285 22.00 13.00 -0.72
C ALA A 285 20.74 12.16 -0.98
N ALA A 286 19.59 12.61 -0.48
CA ALA A 286 18.29 11.98 -0.66
C ALA A 286 17.19 13.03 -0.77
N CYS A 287 16.28 12.87 -1.73
CA CYS A 287 15.18 13.82 -1.96
C CYS A 287 13.81 13.16 -2.01
N HIS A 288 13.73 11.84 -2.14
CA HIS A 288 12.44 11.18 -2.31
C HIS A 288 11.80 10.83 -0.95
N PRO A 289 10.65 11.44 -0.58
CA PRO A 289 10.06 11.29 0.76
C PRO A 289 9.74 9.84 1.14
N LEU A 290 9.22 9.05 0.21
CA LEU A 290 8.89 7.65 0.49
C LEU A 290 10.14 6.81 0.78
N ARG A 291 11.25 7.05 0.07
CA ARG A 291 12.54 6.38 0.38
C ARG A 291 13.11 6.82 1.72
N LEU A 292 12.95 8.09 2.09
CA LEU A 292 13.33 8.58 3.41
C LEU A 292 12.52 7.90 4.52
N ILE A 293 11.23 7.62 4.28
CA ILE A 293 10.37 6.89 5.22
C ILE A 293 10.78 5.42 5.30
N ALA A 294 10.88 4.72 4.15
CA ALA A 294 11.21 3.30 4.07
C ALA A 294 12.55 2.97 4.73
N ASN A 295 13.55 3.80 4.52
CA ASN A 295 14.92 3.59 4.99
C ASN A 295 15.26 4.44 6.22
N ALA A 296 14.28 4.97 6.96
CA ALA A 296 14.50 5.90 8.06
C ALA A 296 15.47 5.40 9.13
N ASN A 297 15.47 4.09 9.42
CA ASN A 297 16.39 3.50 10.38
C ASN A 297 17.84 3.45 9.85
N LEU A 298 18.03 3.21 8.54
CA LEU A 298 19.34 3.24 7.90
C LEU A 298 19.89 4.67 7.87
N TYR A 299 19.06 5.66 7.50
CA TYR A 299 19.49 7.07 7.55
C TYR A 299 19.89 7.48 8.97
N LYS A 300 19.16 7.03 9.99
CA LYS A 300 19.45 7.35 11.39
C LYS A 300 20.82 6.87 11.86
N SER A 301 21.36 5.79 11.27
CA SER A 301 22.66 5.23 11.61
C SER A 301 23.84 5.90 10.88
N LEU A 302 23.59 6.81 9.94
CA LEU A 302 24.65 7.50 9.21
C LEU A 302 25.46 8.43 10.12
N THR A 303 26.77 8.44 9.94
CA THR A 303 27.72 9.31 10.66
C THR A 303 28.01 10.57 9.89
N SER A 304 27.92 10.54 8.55
CA SER A 304 28.09 11.70 7.68
C SER A 304 26.78 12.48 7.48
N PRO A 305 26.83 13.80 7.22
CA PRO A 305 25.65 14.63 7.04
C PRO A 305 24.74 14.15 5.91
N LEU A 306 23.42 14.34 6.07
CA LEU A 306 22.43 14.03 5.07
C LEU A 306 21.88 15.33 4.43
N VAL A 307 22.06 15.49 3.13
CA VAL A 307 21.45 16.56 2.34
C VAL A 307 20.04 16.14 1.92
N VAL A 308 19.06 16.90 2.35
CA VAL A 308 17.63 16.66 2.06
C VAL A 308 16.89 17.98 1.89
N PRO A 309 15.80 18.05 1.12
CA PRO A 309 14.88 19.17 1.17
C PRO A 309 14.05 19.07 2.46
N ILE A 310 14.40 19.84 3.50
CA ILE A 310 13.74 19.75 4.82
C ILE A 310 12.26 20.08 4.75
N SER A 311 11.82 20.87 3.77
CA SER A 311 10.41 21.14 3.49
C SER A 311 9.59 19.86 3.19
N PHE A 312 10.23 18.80 2.70
CA PHE A 312 9.59 17.51 2.39
C PHE A 312 9.51 16.55 3.57
N LEU A 313 10.22 16.83 4.65
CA LEU A 313 10.21 15.94 5.81
C LEU A 313 8.93 16.13 6.63
N SER A 314 8.18 15.04 6.80
CA SER A 314 7.06 15.00 7.74
C SER A 314 7.54 15.24 9.18
N HIS A 315 6.62 15.63 10.06
CA HIS A 315 6.93 15.83 11.50
C HIS A 315 7.53 14.55 12.12
N SER A 316 7.03 13.38 11.74
CA SER A 316 7.54 12.08 12.19
C SER A 316 8.98 11.83 11.75
N LEU A 317 9.35 12.14 10.50
CA LEU A 317 10.73 12.02 10.01
C LEU A 317 11.66 13.02 10.66
N LYS A 318 11.26 14.27 10.85
CA LYS A 318 12.04 15.28 11.59
C LYS A 318 12.36 14.79 13.00
N LYS A 319 11.39 14.17 13.69
CA LYS A 319 11.60 13.55 15.01
C LYS A 319 12.57 12.37 14.96
N LYS A 320 12.46 11.49 13.96
CA LYS A 320 13.36 10.34 13.76
C LYS A 320 14.80 10.78 13.46
N PHE A 321 14.99 11.87 12.73
CA PHE A 321 16.30 12.40 12.31
C PHE A 321 16.89 13.45 13.24
N LYS A 322 16.32 13.63 14.44
CA LYS A 322 16.74 14.66 15.41
C LYS A 322 18.26 14.67 15.69
N ASN A 323 18.90 13.52 15.70
CA ASN A 323 20.32 13.36 16.00
C ASN A 323 21.20 13.32 14.73
N LEU A 324 20.62 13.40 13.55
CA LEU A 324 21.33 13.39 12.28
C LEU A 324 21.63 14.84 11.84
N LYS A 325 22.83 15.08 11.37
CA LYS A 325 23.19 16.39 10.80
C LYS A 325 22.53 16.56 9.43
N LEU A 326 21.43 17.29 9.38
CA LEU A 326 20.71 17.60 8.15
C LEU A 326 21.26 18.87 7.50
N LEU A 327 21.40 18.84 6.18
CA LEU A 327 21.77 19.96 5.33
C LEU A 327 20.60 20.23 4.37
N ASP A 328 19.99 21.40 4.47
CA ASP A 328 18.81 21.76 3.70
C ASP A 328 19.17 22.32 2.34
N PHE A 329 19.02 21.50 1.29
CA PHE A 329 19.13 21.93 -0.10
C PHE A 329 17.75 21.75 -0.75
N GLY A 330 17.18 22.84 -1.23
CA GLY A 330 15.80 22.90 -1.69
C GLY A 330 15.56 22.16 -3.00
N ILE A 331 14.29 21.87 -3.28
CA ILE A 331 13.88 21.22 -4.52
C ILE A 331 12.54 21.75 -5.02
N GLY A 332 12.41 21.88 -6.33
CA GLY A 332 11.18 22.07 -7.07
C GLY A 332 11.02 20.98 -8.13
N ILE A 333 9.80 20.75 -8.61
CA ILE A 333 9.49 19.75 -9.64
C ILE A 333 8.80 20.43 -10.82
N LYS A 334 9.37 20.27 -12.02
CA LYS A 334 8.76 20.71 -13.27
C LYS A 334 9.16 19.78 -14.40
N GLU A 335 8.18 19.14 -15.01
CA GLU A 335 8.41 18.16 -16.08
C GLU A 335 9.27 18.75 -17.22
N ASN A 336 10.22 17.96 -17.71
CA ASN A 336 11.16 18.33 -18.77
C ASN A 336 12.00 19.58 -18.47
N HIS A 337 12.18 19.92 -17.19
CA HIS A 337 12.90 21.10 -16.78
C HIS A 337 13.98 20.76 -15.75
N PHE A 338 15.17 21.38 -15.92
CA PHE A 338 16.29 21.19 -15.01
C PHE A 338 16.96 22.55 -14.81
N GLU A 339 16.90 23.10 -13.57
CA GLU A 339 17.39 24.43 -13.25
C GLU A 339 18.14 24.42 -11.92
N PHE A 340 19.30 25.08 -11.88
CA PHE A 340 20.18 25.11 -10.72
C PHE A 340 20.09 26.44 -10.00
N HIS A 341 19.99 26.39 -8.68
CA HIS A 341 20.02 27.55 -7.79
C HIS A 341 21.10 27.36 -6.72
N LYS A 342 21.49 28.45 -6.02
CA LYS A 342 22.55 28.40 -5.00
C LYS A 342 22.26 27.46 -3.83
N SER A 343 20.98 27.29 -3.46
CA SER A 343 20.53 26.50 -2.32
C SER A 343 19.40 25.53 -2.65
N GLY A 344 19.24 25.22 -3.94
CA GLY A 344 18.20 24.30 -4.41
C GLY A 344 18.24 24.06 -5.91
N ALA A 345 17.32 23.26 -6.44
CA ALA A 345 17.18 23.02 -7.85
C ALA A 345 15.73 22.70 -8.25
N VAL A 346 15.38 22.99 -9.51
CA VAL A 346 14.18 22.43 -10.12
C VAL A 346 14.60 21.23 -10.95
N VAL A 347 13.95 20.09 -10.72
CA VAL A 347 14.25 18.81 -11.39
C VAL A 347 12.99 18.23 -12.05
N PRO A 348 13.12 17.45 -13.13
CA PRO A 348 11.94 16.87 -13.79
C PRO A 348 11.22 15.86 -12.91
N ARG A 349 11.94 15.14 -12.05
CA ARG A 349 11.42 14.14 -11.10
C ARG A 349 12.36 14.00 -9.91
N LEU A 350 11.86 13.44 -8.80
CA LEU A 350 12.63 13.24 -7.55
C LEU A 350 13.62 12.06 -7.64
N TYR A 351 14.58 12.16 -8.55
CA TYR A 351 15.68 11.20 -8.63
C TYR A 351 16.87 11.66 -7.79
N ALA A 352 17.38 10.78 -6.92
CA ALA A 352 18.53 11.08 -6.07
C ALA A 352 19.77 11.50 -6.88
N LEU A 353 19.97 10.93 -8.08
CA LEU A 353 21.06 11.30 -8.98
C LEU A 353 20.89 12.74 -9.50
N ALA A 354 19.68 13.11 -9.95
CA ALA A 354 19.39 14.48 -10.41
C ALA A 354 19.61 15.49 -9.28
N TYR A 355 19.19 15.14 -8.06
CA TYR A 355 19.39 15.95 -6.87
C TYR A 355 20.88 16.11 -6.52
N ALA A 356 21.67 15.03 -6.55
CA ALA A 356 23.11 15.10 -6.28
C ALA A 356 23.88 15.85 -7.38
N LEU A 357 23.49 15.72 -8.65
CA LEU A 357 24.03 16.54 -9.73
C LEU A 357 23.75 18.01 -9.52
N SER A 358 22.54 18.36 -9.06
CA SER A 358 22.17 19.74 -8.73
C SER A 358 23.06 20.31 -7.60
N ILE A 359 23.32 19.52 -6.57
CA ILE A 359 24.24 19.89 -5.48
C ILE A 359 25.65 20.14 -6.03
N ALA A 360 26.15 19.23 -6.88
CA ALA A 360 27.46 19.31 -7.46
C ALA A 360 27.66 20.54 -8.37
N THR A 361 26.62 20.94 -9.11
CA THR A 361 26.64 22.08 -10.05
C THR A 361 26.34 23.43 -9.38
N SER A 362 25.74 23.43 -8.19
CA SER A 362 25.47 24.65 -7.39
C SER A 362 26.67 25.09 -6.52
N GLY A 363 27.72 24.34 -6.56
CA GLY A 363 29.01 24.62 -5.86
C GLY A 363 30.07 25.06 -6.79
#